data_b5ca5da77708d4c0f6606621ef27c99b
#
_entry.id   b5ca5da77708d4c0f6606621ef27c99b
#
_cell.length_a   1.000
_cell.length_b   1.000
_cell.length_c   1.000
_cell.angle_alpha   90.00
_cell.angle_beta   90.00
_cell.angle_gamma   90.00
#
_symmetry.space_group_name_H-M   'P 1'
#
loop_
_entity.id
_entity.type
_entity.pdbx_description
1 polymer ?
#
loop_
_entity_poly.entity_id
_entity_poly.type
_entity_poly.pdbx_seq_one_letter_code
_entity_poly.pdbx_strand_id
1 'polypeptide(L)'
;RSACSSRRAAAGPPDRSLGVAGAGGYTRGMLKTPIRILGIDPGLRRTGWGLIESDGNRLIHVACGSVETSERASLGERLVVIHDGLIRIIEMYAPHEAAVEQTFVNTNAQATLKLGQARGIAMLVPARAGLSVAEYAPNVVKKTVVGAGHGDKAQIRMMIGVLLPKAAPESDDAADALAIAVCHAHHRGSVAMAAKLKVAMR
;
A
#
# COMPACT_ATOMS: atom_id res chain seq x y z
N ARG A 1 31.20 -51.48 -27.93
CA ARG A 1 31.10 -52.73 -27.13
C ARG A 1 30.59 -52.33 -25.76
N SER A 2 29.51 -52.72 -25.20
CA SER A 2 28.66 -53.84 -25.25
C SER A 2 27.35 -53.49 -24.57
N ALA A 3 26.29 -53.89 -25.18
CA ALA A 3 24.94 -53.94 -24.71
C ALA A 3 24.75 -54.88 -23.49
N CYS A 4 23.74 -54.56 -22.65
CA CYS A 4 22.87 -55.55 -22.02
C CYS A 4 21.65 -54.80 -21.44
N SER A 5 20.58 -54.87 -21.98
CA SER A 5 19.29 -55.56 -22.00
C SER A 5 18.98 -56.35 -20.72
N SER A 6 17.88 -55.96 -20.03
CA SER A 6 16.77 -56.87 -19.68
C SER A 6 15.74 -56.18 -18.76
N ARG A 7 14.52 -56.05 -19.29
CA ARG A 7 13.25 -56.71 -18.90
C ARG A 7 12.58 -56.24 -17.60
N ARG A 8 11.48 -55.51 -17.85
CA ARG A 8 10.07 -55.78 -17.49
C ARG A 8 9.79 -56.43 -16.13
N ALA A 9 9.01 -55.76 -15.34
CA ALA A 9 7.84 -56.34 -14.67
C ALA A 9 6.76 -55.25 -14.51
N ALA A 10 5.61 -55.51 -15.11
CA ALA A 10 4.37 -54.76 -14.94
C ALA A 10 3.72 -55.26 -13.65
N ALA A 11 3.28 -54.33 -12.80
CA ALA A 11 2.33 -54.59 -11.71
C ALA A 11 1.08 -53.80 -12.00
N GLY A 12 -0.05 -54.48 -12.07
CA GLY A 12 -1.36 -53.97 -12.36
C GLY A 12 -1.95 -53.13 -11.22
N PRO A 13 -3.11 -52.50 -11.45
CA PRO A 13 -3.71 -51.58 -10.51
C PRO A 13 -4.40 -52.30 -9.35
N PRO A 14 -4.33 -51.79 -8.12
CA PRO A 14 -5.16 -52.28 -7.05
C PRO A 14 -6.58 -51.70 -7.12
N ASP A 15 -7.46 -52.59 -6.81
CA ASP A 15 -8.88 -52.62 -6.70
C ASP A 15 -9.56 -51.40 -6.01
N ARG A 16 -10.71 -51.01 -6.57
CA ARG A 16 -11.67 -50.11 -6.00
C ARG A 16 -12.65 -50.88 -5.14
N SER A 17 -12.69 -50.61 -3.84
CA SER A 17 -13.93 -50.83 -3.07
C SER A 17 -14.01 -49.96 -1.82
N LEU A 18 -14.97 -49.04 -1.83
CA LEU A 18 -15.91 -48.67 -0.75
C LEU A 18 -15.33 -48.16 0.60
N GLY A 19 -15.51 -46.91 0.82
CA GLY A 19 -15.52 -46.30 2.13
C GLY A 19 -16.24 -44.94 2.08
N VAL A 20 -17.57 -44.95 2.16
CA VAL A 20 -18.42 -43.76 2.39
C VAL A 20 -18.27 -43.41 3.85
N ALA A 21 -17.84 -42.20 4.17
CA ALA A 21 -18.26 -41.47 5.39
C ALA A 21 -17.69 -40.07 5.44
N GLY A 22 -18.53 -39.10 5.68
CA GLY A 22 -18.21 -37.85 6.38
C GLY A 22 -17.96 -36.64 5.51
N ALA A 23 -19.04 -36.08 4.93
CA ALA A 23 -19.07 -34.71 4.46
C ALA A 23 -18.92 -33.75 5.64
N GLY A 24 -17.71 -33.36 5.92
CA GLY A 24 -17.39 -32.15 6.69
C GLY A 24 -16.79 -31.16 5.72
N GLY A 25 -17.62 -30.55 4.88
CA GLY A 25 -17.20 -29.48 3.98
C GLY A 25 -16.88 -28.21 4.79
N TYR A 26 -15.69 -28.17 5.42
CA TYR A 26 -15.11 -26.90 5.75
C TYR A 26 -14.74 -26.24 4.43
N THR A 27 -15.61 -25.36 3.96
CA THR A 27 -15.25 -24.38 2.94
C THR A 27 -14.07 -23.61 3.50
N ARG A 28 -12.86 -24.03 3.10
CA ARG A 28 -11.63 -23.30 3.30
C ARG A 28 -11.86 -21.98 2.61
N GLY A 29 -12.30 -20.96 3.39
CA GLY A 29 -12.54 -19.62 2.88
C GLY A 29 -11.32 -19.25 2.05
N MET A 30 -11.52 -18.84 0.81
CA MET A 30 -10.46 -18.38 -0.08
C MET A 30 -9.57 -17.45 0.75
N LEU A 31 -8.37 -17.90 1.10
CA LEU A 31 -7.36 -17.09 1.75
C LEU A 31 -7.14 -15.91 0.82
N LYS A 32 -7.74 -14.77 1.14
CA LYS A 32 -7.47 -13.52 0.42
C LYS A 32 -5.99 -13.28 0.61
N THR A 33 -5.24 -13.29 -0.48
CA THR A 33 -3.82 -12.91 -0.45
C THR A 33 -3.69 -11.53 0.19
N PRO A 34 -2.80 -11.36 1.17
CA PRO A 34 -2.53 -10.07 1.75
C PRO A 34 -2.19 -9.06 0.65
N ILE A 35 -2.72 -7.87 0.74
CA ILE A 35 -2.41 -6.82 -0.20
C ILE A 35 -1.42 -5.83 0.42
N ARG A 36 -0.48 -5.37 -0.39
CA ARG A 36 0.45 -4.30 -0.03
C ARG A 36 -0.12 -2.96 -0.45
N ILE A 37 -0.14 -2.03 0.49
CA ILE A 37 -0.65 -0.67 0.31
C ILE A 37 0.47 0.31 0.56
N LEU A 38 0.74 1.17 -0.41
CA LEU A 38 1.70 2.27 -0.31
C LEU A 38 0.95 3.56 0.03
N GLY A 39 1.17 4.10 1.22
CA GLY A 39 0.75 5.44 1.59
C GLY A 39 1.84 6.45 1.26
N ILE A 40 1.47 7.60 0.74
CA ILE A 40 2.40 8.69 0.37
C ILE A 40 1.89 9.99 0.97
N ASP A 41 2.75 10.65 1.74
CA ASP A 41 2.56 12.02 2.22
C ASP A 41 3.42 12.97 1.36
N PRO A 42 2.81 13.72 0.42
CA PRO A 42 3.57 14.52 -0.53
C PRO A 42 4.17 15.76 0.12
N GLY A 43 5.47 15.94 -0.04
CA GLY A 43 6.17 17.15 0.34
C GLY A 43 7.37 17.42 -0.57
N LEU A 44 7.59 18.69 -0.95
CA LEU A 44 8.70 19.02 -1.84
C LEU A 44 10.07 18.86 -1.17
N ARG A 45 10.19 19.20 0.12
CA ARG A 45 11.43 19.02 0.87
C ARG A 45 11.64 17.57 1.28
N ARG A 46 10.55 16.94 1.71
CA ARG A 46 10.51 15.55 2.16
C ARG A 46 9.17 14.97 1.76
N THR A 47 9.19 13.88 1.00
CA THR A 47 8.00 13.07 0.70
C THR A 47 8.04 11.84 1.56
N GLY A 48 7.09 11.71 2.49
CA GLY A 48 6.93 10.53 3.32
C GLY A 48 6.34 9.36 2.53
N TRP A 49 6.77 8.14 2.83
CA TRP A 49 6.17 6.93 2.31
C TRP A 49 6.06 5.86 3.38
N GLY A 50 5.01 5.07 3.33
CA GLY A 50 4.76 3.98 4.27
C GLY A 50 4.08 2.81 3.58
N LEU A 51 4.57 1.61 3.82
CA LEU A 51 4.09 0.38 3.22
C LEU A 51 3.58 -0.58 4.29
N ILE A 52 2.36 -1.05 4.11
CA ILE A 52 1.74 -2.05 4.96
C ILE A 52 1.21 -3.22 4.14
N GLU A 53 1.11 -4.38 4.76
CA GLU A 53 0.27 -5.48 4.29
C GLU A 53 -1.06 -5.49 5.04
N SER A 54 -2.16 -5.67 4.31
CA SER A 54 -3.51 -5.81 4.84
C SER A 54 -4.07 -7.18 4.50
N ASP A 55 -4.41 -7.95 5.53
CA ASP A 55 -5.09 -9.24 5.44
C ASP A 55 -6.39 -9.17 6.24
N GLY A 56 -7.47 -8.79 5.58
CA GLY A 56 -8.73 -8.48 6.25
C GLY A 56 -8.55 -7.32 7.23
N ASN A 57 -8.74 -7.61 8.53
CA ASN A 57 -8.58 -6.60 9.59
C ASN A 57 -7.16 -6.54 10.17
N ARG A 58 -6.26 -7.42 9.74
CA ARG A 58 -4.88 -7.44 10.21
C ARG A 58 -4.02 -6.54 9.36
N LEU A 59 -3.31 -5.60 10.01
CA LEU A 59 -2.34 -4.72 9.39
C LEU A 59 -0.94 -5.11 9.84
N ILE A 60 -0.01 -5.15 8.90
CA ILE A 60 1.40 -5.51 9.14
C ILE A 60 2.27 -4.43 8.53
N HIS A 61 3.15 -3.84 9.33
CA HIS A 61 4.19 -2.94 8.84
C HIS A 61 5.19 -3.70 7.96
N VAL A 62 5.50 -3.16 6.80
CA VAL A 62 6.52 -3.70 5.88
C VAL A 62 7.75 -2.81 5.89
N ALA A 63 7.58 -1.53 5.56
CA ALA A 63 8.64 -0.54 5.52
C ALA A 63 8.07 0.87 5.56
N CYS A 64 8.87 1.85 5.94
CA CYS A 64 8.53 3.27 5.82
C CYS A 64 9.81 4.11 5.74
N GLY A 65 9.66 5.36 5.31
CA GLY A 65 10.78 6.28 5.21
C GLY A 65 10.39 7.59 4.55
N SER A 66 11.38 8.34 4.10
CA SER A 66 11.18 9.57 3.35
C SER A 66 12.15 9.69 2.17
N VAL A 67 11.68 10.33 1.11
CA VAL A 67 12.50 10.79 -0.01
C VAL A 67 12.82 12.26 0.25
N GLU A 68 14.08 12.57 0.49
CA GLU A 68 14.53 13.92 0.80
C GLU A 68 15.11 14.60 -0.45
N THR A 69 14.86 15.89 -0.59
CA THR A 69 15.40 16.72 -1.66
C THR A 69 16.22 17.88 -1.11
N SER A 70 17.26 18.30 -1.84
CA SER A 70 18.04 19.45 -1.47
C SER A 70 17.29 20.77 -1.75
N GLU A 71 17.25 21.68 -0.79
CA GLU A 71 16.70 23.03 -1.00
C GLU A 71 17.53 23.88 -1.95
N ARG A 72 18.80 23.50 -2.18
CA ARG A 72 19.72 24.18 -3.11
C ARG A 72 19.49 23.73 -4.57
N ALA A 73 18.83 22.60 -4.79
CA ALA A 73 18.52 22.09 -6.11
C ALA A 73 17.35 22.87 -6.73
N SER A 74 17.32 22.95 -8.03
CA SER A 74 16.19 23.51 -8.77
C SER A 74 14.91 22.70 -8.54
N LEU A 75 13.76 23.32 -8.77
CA LEU A 75 12.48 22.63 -8.62
C LEU A 75 12.41 21.35 -9.47
N GLY A 76 12.83 21.42 -10.74
CA GLY A 76 12.83 20.26 -11.63
C GLY A 76 13.68 19.10 -11.09
N GLU A 77 14.90 19.37 -10.62
CA GLU A 77 15.76 18.35 -10.02
C GLU A 77 15.12 17.72 -8.77
N ARG A 78 14.48 18.52 -7.94
CA ARG A 78 13.78 18.01 -6.76
C ARG A 78 12.62 17.09 -7.13
N LEU A 79 11.85 17.44 -8.16
CA LEU A 79 10.75 16.60 -8.65
C LEU A 79 11.28 15.28 -9.23
N VAL A 80 12.43 15.30 -9.92
CA VAL A 80 13.10 14.07 -10.40
C VAL A 80 13.53 13.18 -9.24
N VAL A 81 14.10 13.75 -8.17
CA VAL A 81 14.48 12.98 -6.98
C VAL A 81 13.27 12.29 -6.34
N ILE A 82 12.13 12.99 -6.23
CA ILE A 82 10.88 12.41 -5.71
C ILE A 82 10.40 11.29 -6.64
N HIS A 83 10.36 11.54 -7.94
CA HIS A 83 9.94 10.59 -8.97
C HIS A 83 10.75 9.29 -8.89
N ASP A 84 12.07 9.39 -8.95
CA ASP A 84 12.97 8.23 -8.97
C ASP A 84 12.97 7.49 -7.63
N GLY A 85 12.80 8.24 -6.52
CA GLY A 85 12.64 7.65 -5.20
C GLY A 85 11.38 6.79 -5.11
N LEU A 86 10.25 7.29 -5.58
CA LEU A 86 8.99 6.54 -5.58
C LEU A 86 9.01 5.34 -6.54
N ILE A 87 9.66 5.45 -7.71
CA ILE A 87 9.85 4.30 -8.61
C ILE A 87 10.61 3.19 -7.89
N ARG A 88 11.75 3.50 -7.27
CA ARG A 88 12.55 2.50 -6.53
C ARG A 88 11.75 1.83 -5.42
N ILE A 89 10.92 2.57 -4.69
CA ILE A 89 10.06 2.01 -3.64
C ILE A 89 9.05 1.04 -4.25
N ILE A 90 8.38 1.41 -5.36
CA ILE A 90 7.41 0.57 -6.03
C ILE A 90 8.07 -0.70 -6.59
N GLU A 91 9.22 -0.60 -7.21
CA GLU A 91 9.97 -1.74 -7.74
C GLU A 91 10.45 -2.68 -6.63
N MET A 92 10.94 -2.12 -5.53
CA MET A 92 11.47 -2.90 -4.40
C MET A 92 10.40 -3.67 -3.65
N TYR A 93 9.25 -3.04 -3.41
CA TYR A 93 8.22 -3.59 -2.52
C TYR A 93 7.00 -4.15 -3.24
N ALA A 94 6.84 -3.88 -4.53
CA ALA A 94 5.72 -4.32 -5.37
C ALA A 94 4.35 -4.12 -4.69
N PRO A 95 3.94 -2.86 -4.35
CA PRO A 95 2.62 -2.59 -3.80
C PRO A 95 1.52 -2.92 -4.81
N HIS A 96 0.32 -3.21 -4.32
CA HIS A 96 -0.85 -3.50 -5.14
C HIS A 96 -1.74 -2.27 -5.31
N GLU A 97 -1.75 -1.40 -4.31
CA GLU A 97 -2.57 -0.18 -4.26
C GLU A 97 -1.74 0.95 -3.66
N ALA A 98 -2.06 2.19 -4.03
CA ALA A 98 -1.45 3.38 -3.46
C ALA A 98 -2.50 4.35 -2.92
N ALA A 99 -2.13 5.14 -1.92
CA ALA A 99 -2.96 6.20 -1.36
C ALA A 99 -2.12 7.44 -1.12
N VAL A 100 -2.69 8.61 -1.41
CA VAL A 100 -2.01 9.90 -1.32
C VAL A 100 -2.87 10.86 -0.51
N GLU A 101 -2.26 11.68 0.33
CA GLU A 101 -2.98 12.73 1.04
C GLU A 101 -3.39 13.86 0.10
N GLN A 102 -4.64 14.33 0.26
CA GLN A 102 -5.11 15.53 -0.42
C GLN A 102 -4.46 16.76 0.21
N THR A 103 -3.98 17.67 -0.62
CA THR A 103 -3.47 18.97 -0.20
C THR A 103 -4.55 20.03 -0.37
N PHE A 104 -4.72 20.87 0.65
CA PHE A 104 -5.59 22.04 0.57
C PHE A 104 -4.78 23.30 0.28
N VAL A 105 -5.45 24.29 -0.32
CA VAL A 105 -4.86 25.60 -0.57
C VAL A 105 -4.51 26.25 0.76
N ASN A 106 -3.24 26.63 0.92
CA ASN A 106 -2.75 27.35 2.08
C ASN A 106 -2.76 28.87 1.76
N THR A 107 -2.67 29.72 2.78
CA THR A 107 -2.54 31.17 2.64
C THR A 107 -1.34 31.60 1.79
N ASN A 108 -0.28 30.79 1.76
CA ASN A 108 0.88 30.98 0.88
C ASN A 108 0.68 30.27 -0.46
N ALA A 109 0.24 31.01 -1.48
CA ALA A 109 -0.02 30.49 -2.81
C ALA A 109 1.21 29.85 -3.47
N GLN A 110 2.41 30.39 -3.26
CA GLN A 110 3.65 29.84 -3.84
C GLN A 110 4.03 28.50 -3.18
N ALA A 111 3.88 28.38 -1.86
CA ALA A 111 4.10 27.12 -1.16
C ALA A 111 3.07 26.06 -1.60
N THR A 112 1.81 26.46 -1.74
CA THR A 112 0.73 25.60 -2.24
C THR A 112 1.02 25.09 -3.64
N LEU A 113 1.48 25.95 -4.55
CA LEU A 113 1.83 25.55 -5.92
C LEU A 113 2.98 24.51 -5.94
N LYS A 114 4.04 24.76 -5.18
CA LYS A 114 5.18 23.83 -5.06
C LYS A 114 4.75 22.49 -4.47
N LEU A 115 3.90 22.49 -3.45
CA LEU A 115 3.35 21.27 -2.85
C LEU A 115 2.47 20.53 -3.84
N GLY A 116 1.63 21.24 -4.61
CA GLY A 116 0.81 20.66 -5.68
C GLY A 116 1.64 19.95 -6.75
N GLN A 117 2.81 20.48 -7.10
CA GLN A 117 3.74 19.85 -8.05
C GLN A 117 4.33 18.54 -7.49
N ALA A 118 4.80 18.54 -6.23
CA ALA A 118 5.27 17.31 -5.57
C ALA A 118 4.16 16.26 -5.47
N ARG A 119 2.93 16.69 -5.11
CA ARG A 119 1.77 15.81 -5.07
C ARG A 119 1.41 15.24 -6.45
N GLY A 120 1.55 16.03 -7.51
CA GLY A 120 1.37 15.55 -8.89
C GLY A 120 2.29 14.37 -9.21
N ILE A 121 3.56 14.43 -8.80
CA ILE A 121 4.50 13.31 -8.94
C ILE A 121 4.08 12.12 -8.08
N ALA A 122 3.68 12.36 -6.83
CA ALA A 122 3.23 11.31 -5.91
C ALA A 122 1.99 10.54 -6.41
N MET A 123 1.16 11.15 -7.23
CA MET A 123 0.01 10.51 -7.89
C MET A 123 0.41 9.85 -9.22
N LEU A 124 1.23 10.54 -10.01
CA LEU A 124 1.59 10.10 -11.36
C LEU A 124 2.42 8.81 -11.34
N VAL A 125 3.39 8.72 -10.43
CA VAL A 125 4.32 7.58 -10.41
C VAL A 125 3.60 6.26 -10.13
N PRO A 126 2.79 6.10 -9.06
CA PRO A 126 2.07 4.86 -8.84
C PRO A 126 1.00 4.59 -9.92
N ALA A 127 0.34 5.62 -10.45
CA ALA A 127 -0.61 5.45 -11.54
C ALA A 127 0.05 4.91 -12.82
N ARG A 128 1.25 5.41 -13.18
CA ARG A 128 2.04 4.88 -14.31
C ARG A 128 2.54 3.46 -14.08
N ALA A 129 2.77 3.08 -12.84
CA ALA A 129 3.10 1.70 -12.45
C ALA A 129 1.87 0.77 -12.48
N GLY A 130 0.68 1.27 -12.86
CA GLY A 130 -0.55 0.49 -12.96
C GLY A 130 -1.28 0.29 -11.63
N LEU A 131 -0.88 1.00 -10.58
CA LEU A 131 -1.55 0.93 -9.28
C LEU A 131 -2.82 1.78 -9.29
N SER A 132 -3.86 1.31 -8.59
CA SER A 132 -4.98 2.19 -8.24
C SER A 132 -4.50 3.20 -7.18
N VAL A 133 -4.78 4.49 -7.41
CA VAL A 133 -4.38 5.57 -6.50
C VAL A 133 -5.64 6.16 -5.86
N ALA A 134 -5.75 6.02 -4.54
CA ALA A 134 -6.81 6.66 -3.76
C ALA A 134 -6.31 7.95 -3.12
N GLU A 135 -7.24 8.87 -2.84
CA GLU A 135 -6.93 10.15 -2.23
C GLU A 135 -7.76 10.35 -0.97
N TYR A 136 -7.14 10.80 0.11
CA TYR A 136 -7.79 11.04 1.40
C TYR A 136 -7.50 12.42 1.93
N ALA A 137 -8.54 13.10 2.39
CA ALA A 137 -8.39 14.38 3.08
C ALA A 137 -7.71 14.17 4.45
N PRO A 138 -6.87 15.12 4.93
CA PRO A 138 -6.16 14.99 6.21
C PRO A 138 -7.07 14.67 7.41
N ASN A 139 -8.26 15.28 7.47
CA ASN A 139 -9.23 15.00 8.53
C ASN A 139 -9.79 13.56 8.48
N VAL A 140 -9.91 12.96 7.29
CA VAL A 140 -10.34 11.56 7.13
C VAL A 140 -9.25 10.62 7.64
N VAL A 141 -7.97 10.89 7.28
CA VAL A 141 -6.82 10.13 7.77
C VAL A 141 -6.76 10.18 9.30
N LYS A 142 -6.80 11.39 9.88
CA LYS A 142 -6.80 11.59 11.35
C LYS A 142 -7.95 10.86 12.02
N LYS A 143 -9.18 11.03 11.52
CA LYS A 143 -10.37 10.37 12.08
C LYS A 143 -10.26 8.85 12.05
N THR A 144 -9.71 8.30 10.98
CA THR A 144 -9.54 6.84 10.85
C THR A 144 -8.51 6.29 11.84
N VAL A 145 -7.39 6.99 12.03
CA VAL A 145 -6.28 6.51 12.85
C VAL A 145 -6.48 6.82 14.33
N VAL A 146 -6.94 8.03 14.66
CA VAL A 146 -7.05 8.52 16.05
C VAL A 146 -8.49 8.43 16.59
N GLY A 147 -9.46 8.24 15.70
CA GLY A 147 -10.90 8.27 16.07
C GLY A 147 -11.48 9.69 16.14
N ALA A 148 -10.66 10.74 16.06
CA ALA A 148 -11.08 12.14 16.08
C ALA A 148 -10.39 12.92 14.96
N GLY A 149 -11.14 13.84 14.31
CA GLY A 149 -10.62 14.62 13.18
C GLY A 149 -9.55 15.67 13.53
N HIS A 150 -9.28 15.89 14.82
CA HIS A 150 -8.36 16.92 15.35
C HIS A 150 -7.13 16.33 16.06
N GLY A 151 -6.74 15.10 15.75
CA GLY A 151 -5.53 14.47 16.32
C GLY A 151 -4.26 15.30 16.00
N ASP A 152 -3.42 15.51 17.00
CA ASP A 152 -2.08 16.08 16.82
C ASP A 152 -1.08 15.02 16.29
N LYS A 153 0.12 15.45 15.92
CA LYS A 153 1.16 14.57 15.38
C LYS A 153 1.62 13.50 16.37
N ALA A 154 1.67 13.83 17.66
CA ALA A 154 2.06 12.89 18.71
C ALA A 154 1.03 11.76 18.85
N GLN A 155 -0.26 12.09 18.78
CA GLN A 155 -1.35 11.13 18.79
C GLN A 155 -1.33 10.21 17.56
N ILE A 156 -1.08 10.75 16.35
CA ILE A 156 -0.94 9.94 15.14
C ILE A 156 0.22 8.95 15.31
N ARG A 157 1.39 9.43 15.72
CA ARG A 157 2.57 8.58 15.93
C ARG A 157 2.32 7.48 16.98
N MET A 158 1.68 7.83 18.10
CA MET A 158 1.30 6.85 19.14
C MET A 158 0.35 5.79 18.57
N MET A 159 -0.68 6.19 17.84
CA MET A 159 -1.65 5.26 17.24
C MET A 159 -1.03 4.37 16.16
N ILE A 160 -0.10 4.90 15.34
CA ILE A 160 0.67 4.08 14.40
C ILE A 160 1.47 3.01 15.14
N GLY A 161 2.09 3.32 16.29
CA GLY A 161 2.76 2.32 17.12
C GLY A 161 1.83 1.25 17.67
N VAL A 162 0.57 1.59 17.98
CA VAL A 162 -0.45 0.63 18.43
C VAL A 162 -0.96 -0.24 17.27
N LEU A 163 -1.30 0.38 16.13
CA LEU A 163 -1.86 -0.31 14.96
C LEU A 163 -0.83 -1.14 14.19
N LEU A 164 0.43 -0.72 14.23
CA LEU A 164 1.57 -1.33 13.57
C LEU A 164 2.73 -1.51 14.56
N PRO A 165 2.67 -2.49 15.47
CA PRO A 165 3.62 -2.59 16.60
C PRO A 165 5.10 -2.73 16.20
N LYS A 166 5.38 -3.10 14.95
CA LYS A 166 6.75 -3.20 14.41
C LYS A 166 7.20 -1.95 13.65
N ALA A 167 6.33 -0.94 13.53
CA ALA A 167 6.68 0.31 12.86
C ALA A 167 7.52 1.17 13.81
N ALA A 168 8.68 1.60 13.32
CA ALA A 168 9.54 2.56 13.98
C ALA A 168 9.83 3.72 13.00
N PRO A 169 8.84 4.58 12.70
CA PRO A 169 9.05 5.66 11.74
C PRO A 169 10.08 6.68 12.28
N GLU A 170 11.13 6.93 11.51
CA GLU A 170 12.20 7.86 11.89
C GLU A 170 11.80 9.33 11.73
N SER A 171 10.72 9.61 11.02
CA SER A 171 10.22 10.97 10.78
C SER A 171 8.69 11.04 10.91
N ASP A 172 8.18 12.26 11.13
CA ASP A 172 6.74 12.52 11.12
C ASP A 172 6.13 12.22 9.75
N ASP A 173 6.85 12.58 8.66
CA ASP A 173 6.38 12.35 7.29
C ASP A 173 6.20 10.83 7.00
N ALA A 174 7.09 9.99 7.54
CA ALA A 174 6.95 8.53 7.44
C ALA A 174 5.76 8.00 8.27
N ALA A 175 5.52 8.57 9.45
CA ALA A 175 4.36 8.22 10.28
C ALA A 175 3.05 8.65 9.63
N ASP A 176 3.00 9.86 9.05
CA ASP A 176 1.85 10.38 8.32
C ASP A 176 1.55 9.51 7.08
N ALA A 177 2.58 9.09 6.35
CA ALA A 177 2.43 8.18 5.22
C ALA A 177 1.90 6.79 5.64
N LEU A 178 2.34 6.24 6.77
CA LEU A 178 1.76 5.01 7.33
C LEU A 178 0.29 5.21 7.74
N ALA A 179 -0.06 6.37 8.29
CA ALA A 179 -1.44 6.72 8.62
C ALA A 179 -2.34 6.75 7.37
N ILE A 180 -1.83 7.26 6.25
CA ILE A 180 -2.53 7.25 4.96
C ILE A 180 -2.74 5.81 4.46
N ALA A 181 -1.74 4.95 4.57
CA ALA A 181 -1.86 3.54 4.20
C ALA A 181 -2.89 2.78 5.05
N VAL A 182 -2.89 3.02 6.37
CA VAL A 182 -3.89 2.48 7.31
C VAL A 182 -5.29 2.99 6.97
N CYS A 183 -5.43 4.29 6.69
CA CYS A 183 -6.70 4.88 6.26
C CYS A 183 -7.22 4.18 5.00
N HIS A 184 -6.36 3.94 4.02
CA HIS A 184 -6.75 3.24 2.80
C HIS A 184 -7.16 1.79 3.07
N ALA A 185 -6.45 1.06 3.91
CA ALA A 185 -6.81 -0.30 4.29
C ALA A 185 -8.24 -0.39 4.85
N HIS A 186 -8.65 0.58 5.66
CA HIS A 186 -10.01 0.66 6.23
C HIS A 186 -11.08 1.05 5.19
N HIS A 187 -10.75 1.92 4.25
CA HIS A 187 -11.72 2.49 3.30
C HIS A 187 -11.76 1.80 1.93
N ARG A 188 -10.78 0.96 1.60
CA ARG A 188 -10.62 0.35 0.27
C ARG A 188 -11.86 -0.41 -0.24
N GLY A 189 -12.59 -1.06 0.63
CA GLY A 189 -13.83 -1.74 0.27
C GLY A 189 -14.87 -0.79 -0.32
N SER A 190 -15.06 0.36 0.30
CA SER A 190 -15.98 1.42 -0.16
C SER A 190 -15.50 2.07 -1.46
N VAL A 191 -14.19 2.29 -1.59
CA VAL A 191 -13.56 2.86 -2.80
C VAL A 191 -13.74 1.92 -4.00
N ALA A 192 -13.49 0.62 -3.83
CA ALA A 192 -13.68 -0.37 -4.87
C ALA A 192 -15.14 -0.48 -5.32
N MET A 193 -16.10 -0.39 -4.38
CA MET A 193 -17.52 -0.39 -4.69
C MET A 193 -17.94 0.85 -5.47
N ALA A 194 -17.47 2.03 -5.07
CA ALA A 194 -17.75 3.28 -5.77
C ALA A 194 -17.17 3.30 -7.21
N ALA A 195 -15.97 2.73 -7.40
CA ALA A 195 -15.36 2.62 -8.72
C ALA A 195 -16.18 1.68 -9.64
N LYS A 196 -16.62 0.53 -9.14
CA LYS A 196 -17.49 -0.40 -9.90
C LYS A 196 -18.81 0.25 -10.30
N LEU A 197 -19.41 1.03 -9.42
CA LEU A 197 -20.68 1.72 -9.72
C LEU A 197 -20.52 2.77 -10.83
N LYS A 198 -19.41 3.52 -10.83
CA LYS A 198 -19.10 4.51 -11.89
C LYS A 198 -18.88 3.86 -13.27
N VAL A 199 -18.32 2.65 -13.32
CA VAL A 199 -18.15 1.91 -14.59
C VAL A 199 -19.47 1.37 -15.09
N ALA A 200 -20.35 0.90 -14.21
CA ALA A 200 -21.65 0.37 -14.58
C ALA A 200 -22.66 1.45 -15.05
N MET A 201 -22.41 2.72 -14.75
CA MET A 201 -23.25 3.87 -15.12
C MET A 201 -22.78 4.57 -16.42
N ARG A 202 -21.78 4.04 -17.11
CA ARG A 202 -21.29 4.51 -18.42
C ARG A 202 -21.71 3.57 -19.54
#